data_19a1564116c3473addb7806bac1cdab5
#
_entry.id   19a1564116c3473addb7806bac1cdab5
#
_cell.length_a   1.000
_cell.length_b   1.000
_cell.length_c   1.000
_cell.angle_alpha   90.00
_cell.angle_beta   90.00
_cell.angle_gamma   90.00
#
_symmetry.space_group_name_H-M   'P 1'
#
loop_
_entity.id
_entity.type
_entity.pdbx_description
1 polymer ?
#
loop_
_entity_poly.entity_id
_entity_poly.type
_entity_poly.pdbx_seq_one_letter_code
_entity_poly.pdbx_strand_id
1 'polypeptide(L)'
;MGLRQRQPGPSLLLLLLVGTLVWPLPCMSLKLIPYTPQITAWDLEGKVTATTFSLEQPRCVLDWPASVASTVWLVVTFSNASKDFHNPQTLAEIPAFPRLLTDGHYMTLPLSLDQLPCEDPEGGSRSIPLLRVGNDPGCLADFYEPPYCNNPLPSPGPYRVKFLLMDARGSPQAETRWSDPITLHQGKAPGSIDTWPGQRSADMIIITSILSSLAGLLLLAFLAASTVHLGSPGGSTV
;
A
#
# COMPACT_ATOMS: atom_id res chain seq x y z
N MET A 1 87.24 -5.01 24.26
CA MET A 1 86.24 -5.16 23.17
C MET A 1 84.86 -5.01 23.78
N GLY A 2 84.33 -3.80 23.74
CA GLY A 2 83.00 -3.49 24.29
C GLY A 2 81.95 -3.54 23.21
N LEU A 3 81.03 -4.44 23.34
CA LEU A 3 79.85 -4.51 22.47
C LEU A 3 78.83 -3.40 22.82
N ARG A 4 78.66 -2.48 21.91
CA ARG A 4 77.71 -1.37 22.00
C ARG A 4 76.33 -1.91 21.72
N GLN A 5 75.51 -2.09 22.72
CA GLN A 5 74.11 -2.48 22.63
C GLN A 5 73.30 -1.30 22.05
N ARG A 6 72.79 -1.47 20.84
CA ARG A 6 71.92 -0.50 20.20
C ARG A 6 70.52 -0.60 20.82
N GLN A 7 70.17 0.38 21.62
CA GLN A 7 68.75 0.52 22.05
C GLN A 7 67.86 0.81 20.83
N PRO A 8 66.74 0.11 20.71
CA PRO A 8 65.75 0.43 19.67
C PRO A 8 65.13 1.81 19.97
N GLY A 9 65.15 2.69 18.97
CA GLY A 9 64.68 4.06 19.11
C GLY A 9 63.18 4.14 19.43
N PRO A 10 62.74 5.18 20.12
CA PRO A 10 61.36 5.37 20.60
C PRO A 10 60.30 5.39 19.46
N SER A 11 60.72 5.57 18.23
CA SER A 11 59.82 5.59 17.05
C SER A 11 59.19 4.24 16.70
N LEU A 12 59.92 3.11 17.00
CA LEU A 12 59.39 1.78 16.68
C LEU A 12 58.28 1.36 17.66
N LEU A 13 58.41 1.75 18.91
CA LEU A 13 57.42 1.48 19.96
C LEU A 13 56.16 2.31 19.78
N LEU A 14 56.27 3.54 19.26
CA LEU A 14 55.16 4.43 18.94
C LEU A 14 54.37 3.90 17.74
N LEU A 15 55.02 3.37 16.71
CA LEU A 15 54.40 2.76 15.54
C LEU A 15 53.62 1.48 15.90
N LEU A 16 54.13 0.66 16.84
CA LEU A 16 53.43 -0.52 17.30
C LEU A 16 52.20 -0.17 18.16
N LEU A 17 52.25 0.90 18.95
CA LEU A 17 51.11 1.37 19.75
C LEU A 17 50.02 1.99 18.89
N VAL A 18 50.32 2.71 17.81
CA VAL A 18 49.33 3.29 16.88
C VAL A 18 48.71 2.19 16.03
N GLY A 19 49.44 1.15 15.65
CA GLY A 19 48.93 0.03 14.85
C GLY A 19 47.88 -0.84 15.58
N THR A 20 47.87 -0.85 16.92
CA THR A 20 46.90 -1.65 17.71
C THR A 20 45.57 -0.92 17.99
N LEU A 21 45.48 0.40 17.73
CA LEU A 21 44.30 1.21 17.99
C LEU A 21 43.31 1.30 16.80
N VAL A 22 43.68 0.82 15.62
CA VAL A 22 42.80 0.71 14.47
C VAL A 22 42.24 -0.71 14.40
N TRP A 23 41.41 -1.07 15.37
CA TRP A 23 40.54 -2.20 15.19
C TRP A 23 39.48 -1.78 14.18
N PRO A 24 39.31 -2.52 13.06
CA PRO A 24 38.21 -2.26 12.18
C PRO A 24 36.93 -2.49 13.01
N LEU A 25 36.19 -1.42 13.27
CA LEU A 25 34.84 -1.55 13.80
C LEU A 25 34.11 -2.56 12.89
N PRO A 26 33.51 -3.63 13.44
CA PRO A 26 32.77 -4.55 12.63
C PRO A 26 31.68 -3.72 11.91
N CYS A 27 31.87 -3.55 10.61
CA CYS A 27 30.82 -3.01 9.75
C CYS A 27 29.70 -4.06 9.80
N MET A 28 28.74 -3.89 10.71
CA MET A 28 27.55 -4.72 10.76
C MET A 28 26.79 -4.42 9.48
N SER A 29 27.07 -5.20 8.43
CA SER A 29 26.29 -5.12 7.20
C SER A 29 24.88 -5.59 7.53
N LEU A 30 23.91 -4.71 7.34
CA LEU A 30 22.52 -5.01 7.47
C LEU A 30 22.17 -6.21 6.59
N LYS A 31 21.48 -7.22 7.14
CA LYS A 31 21.14 -8.43 6.42
C LYS A 31 20.04 -8.14 5.39
N LEU A 32 20.37 -8.29 4.11
CA LEU A 32 19.37 -8.21 3.04
C LEU A 32 18.66 -9.56 2.90
N ILE A 33 17.34 -9.55 3.08
CA ILE A 33 16.46 -10.71 2.89
C ILE A 33 15.98 -10.73 1.43
N PRO A 34 16.09 -11.87 0.72
CA PRO A 34 15.71 -11.98 -0.69
C PRO A 34 14.19 -12.08 -0.87
N TYR A 35 13.43 -11.21 -0.23
CA TYR A 35 11.99 -11.08 -0.33
C TYR A 35 11.66 -9.70 -0.93
N THR A 36 10.68 -9.66 -1.82
CA THR A 36 10.19 -8.44 -2.44
C THR A 36 8.72 -8.28 -2.07
N PRO A 37 8.33 -7.24 -1.31
CA PRO A 37 6.93 -6.98 -1.00
C PRO A 37 6.13 -6.78 -2.29
N GLN A 38 4.93 -7.35 -2.33
CA GLN A 38 4.06 -7.27 -3.51
C GLN A 38 2.61 -7.04 -3.11
N ILE A 39 1.86 -6.45 -4.04
CA ILE A 39 0.41 -6.36 -3.94
C ILE A 39 -0.14 -7.78 -3.87
N THR A 40 -1.13 -8.00 -3.02
CA THR A 40 -1.74 -9.32 -2.85
C THR A 40 -2.18 -9.92 -4.18
N ALA A 41 -1.87 -11.20 -4.37
CA ALA A 41 -2.32 -11.99 -5.50
C ALA A 41 -3.82 -12.34 -5.42
N TRP A 42 -4.44 -12.26 -4.22
CA TRP A 42 -5.85 -12.51 -4.05
C TRP A 42 -6.69 -11.58 -4.93
N ASP A 43 -7.71 -12.15 -5.57
CA ASP A 43 -8.70 -11.36 -6.31
C ASP A 43 -9.64 -10.69 -5.29
N LEU A 44 -9.23 -9.51 -4.87
CA LEU A 44 -9.89 -8.70 -3.86
C LEU A 44 -10.28 -7.36 -4.46
N GLU A 45 -11.57 -7.06 -4.46
CA GLU A 45 -12.04 -5.73 -4.84
C GLU A 45 -11.43 -4.67 -3.92
N GLY A 46 -10.92 -3.59 -4.52
CA GLY A 46 -10.29 -2.51 -3.77
C GLY A 46 -8.91 -2.85 -3.19
N LYS A 47 -8.21 -3.89 -3.69
CA LYS A 47 -6.81 -4.16 -3.30
C LYS A 47 -5.87 -2.97 -3.58
N VAL A 48 -6.24 -2.13 -4.53
CA VAL A 48 -5.65 -0.81 -4.78
C VAL A 48 -6.79 0.18 -4.95
N THR A 49 -6.77 1.28 -4.19
CA THR A 49 -7.77 2.36 -4.24
C THR A 49 -7.09 3.69 -4.55
N ALA A 50 -7.78 4.80 -4.35
CA ALA A 50 -7.21 6.14 -4.53
C ALA A 50 -6.21 6.53 -3.45
N THR A 51 -6.30 5.94 -2.25
CA THR A 51 -5.49 6.32 -1.08
C THR A 51 -4.87 5.15 -0.34
N THR A 52 -5.18 3.91 -0.73
CA THR A 52 -4.74 2.69 -0.04
C THR A 52 -4.35 1.59 -1.00
N PHE A 53 -3.51 0.67 -0.54
CA PHE A 53 -3.24 -0.59 -1.23
C PHE A 53 -3.01 -1.74 -0.23
N SER A 54 -3.20 -2.98 -0.68
CA SER A 54 -3.07 -4.18 0.14
C SER A 54 -1.84 -4.99 -0.27
N LEU A 55 -0.95 -5.24 0.68
CA LEU A 55 0.24 -6.08 0.54
C LEU A 55 0.00 -7.46 1.12
N GLU A 56 0.74 -8.43 0.66
CA GLU A 56 0.90 -9.70 1.35
C GLU A 56 1.71 -9.51 2.62
N GLN A 57 1.30 -10.19 3.71
CA GLN A 57 2.08 -10.18 4.94
C GLN A 57 3.40 -10.93 4.76
N PRO A 58 4.53 -10.43 5.29
CA PRO A 58 5.83 -11.09 5.18
C PRO A 58 5.97 -12.25 6.18
N ARG A 59 5.04 -13.22 6.13
CA ARG A 59 5.04 -14.40 7.01
C ARG A 59 6.29 -15.25 6.74
N CYS A 60 6.90 -15.77 7.80
CA CYS A 60 8.08 -16.66 7.75
C CYS A 60 9.32 -16.08 7.09
N VAL A 61 9.27 -14.85 6.61
CA VAL A 61 10.38 -14.24 5.87
C VAL A 61 11.41 -13.63 6.84
N LEU A 62 10.94 -13.13 7.97
CA LEU A 62 11.71 -12.35 8.95
C LEU A 62 12.03 -13.12 10.24
N ASP A 63 11.60 -14.37 10.36
CA ASP A 63 11.70 -15.13 11.62
C ASP A 63 13.15 -15.45 12.03
N TRP A 64 14.04 -15.62 11.05
CA TRP A 64 15.37 -16.14 11.37
C TRP A 64 16.38 -15.10 11.87
N PRO A 65 16.43 -13.81 11.56
CA PRO A 65 17.33 -12.90 12.27
C PRO A 65 16.71 -12.29 13.54
N ALA A 66 15.43 -12.57 13.79
CA ALA A 66 14.64 -11.87 14.77
C ALA A 66 14.79 -12.44 16.19
N SER A 67 14.88 -11.56 17.17
CA SER A 67 14.63 -11.87 18.59
C SER A 67 13.14 -11.63 18.89
N VAL A 68 12.64 -12.24 19.97
CA VAL A 68 11.24 -12.09 20.43
C VAL A 68 10.85 -10.61 20.64
N ALA A 69 11.80 -9.73 20.86
CA ALA A 69 11.59 -8.29 21.07
C ALA A 69 11.78 -7.44 19.78
N SER A 70 11.90 -8.08 18.62
CA SER A 70 12.08 -7.36 17.36
C SER A 70 10.75 -6.93 16.79
N THR A 71 10.74 -5.76 16.13
CA THR A 71 9.56 -5.17 15.47
C THR A 71 9.81 -5.06 13.97
N VAL A 72 8.85 -5.49 13.18
CA VAL A 72 8.85 -5.32 11.73
C VAL A 72 8.15 -4.03 11.38
N TRP A 73 8.82 -3.16 10.66
CA TRP A 73 8.30 -1.89 10.19
C TRP A 73 8.08 -1.90 8.69
N LEU A 74 7.01 -1.28 8.24
CA LEU A 74 6.79 -1.00 6.84
C LEU A 74 7.36 0.38 6.50
N VAL A 75 8.31 0.43 5.59
CA VAL A 75 8.82 1.67 4.98
C VAL A 75 8.04 1.94 3.71
N VAL A 76 7.48 3.13 3.59
CA VAL A 76 6.75 3.59 2.41
C VAL A 76 7.45 4.84 1.87
N THR A 77 7.74 4.86 0.57
CA THR A 77 8.42 6.00 -0.07
C THR A 77 7.83 6.26 -1.45
N PHE A 78 7.93 7.50 -1.92
CA PHE A 78 7.78 7.77 -3.35
C PHE A 78 8.89 7.06 -4.13
N SER A 79 8.58 6.56 -5.30
CA SER A 79 9.52 5.75 -6.09
C SER A 79 10.83 6.48 -6.42
N ASN A 80 10.78 7.79 -6.62
CA ASN A 80 11.94 8.64 -6.86
C ASN A 80 12.81 8.87 -5.61
N ALA A 81 12.19 8.88 -4.42
CA ALA A 81 12.87 9.09 -3.13
C ALA A 81 13.42 7.80 -2.51
N SER A 82 13.16 6.63 -3.09
CA SER A 82 13.58 5.34 -2.54
C SER A 82 15.10 5.18 -2.43
N LYS A 83 15.87 5.91 -3.24
CA LYS A 83 17.34 5.91 -3.22
C LYS A 83 17.92 6.74 -2.07
N ASP A 84 17.16 7.74 -1.62
CA ASP A 84 17.59 8.70 -0.60
C ASP A 84 17.19 8.24 0.81
N PHE A 85 16.42 7.17 0.89
CA PHE A 85 16.01 6.60 2.18
C PHE A 85 17.19 5.90 2.88
N HIS A 86 17.47 6.34 4.10
CA HIS A 86 18.44 5.71 4.99
C HIS A 86 17.73 5.07 6.17
N ASN A 87 18.13 3.85 6.51
CA ASN A 87 17.54 3.14 7.65
C ASN A 87 17.84 3.87 8.95
N PRO A 88 16.81 4.17 9.78
CA PRO A 88 17.01 4.78 11.09
C PRO A 88 17.86 3.86 11.97
N GLN A 89 18.71 4.46 12.81
CA GLN A 89 19.58 3.74 13.74
C GLN A 89 19.02 3.69 15.16
N THR A 90 18.00 4.49 15.43
CA THR A 90 17.32 4.58 16.72
C THR A 90 15.81 4.78 16.52
N LEU A 91 15.03 4.47 17.56
CA LEU A 91 13.56 4.70 17.53
C LEU A 91 13.19 6.17 17.30
N ALA A 92 14.02 7.11 17.76
CA ALA A 92 13.77 8.54 17.61
C ALA A 92 13.94 9.04 16.17
N GLU A 93 14.67 8.32 15.34
CA GLU A 93 14.91 8.66 13.93
C GLU A 93 13.82 8.13 12.99
N ILE A 94 12.91 7.29 13.49
CA ILE A 94 11.84 6.71 12.66
C ILE A 94 11.00 7.84 12.07
N PRO A 95 10.92 7.95 10.71
CA PRO A 95 10.20 9.04 10.08
C PRO A 95 8.69 8.80 10.17
N ALA A 96 7.97 9.75 10.78
CA ALA A 96 6.51 9.74 10.84
C ALA A 96 5.88 10.20 9.50
N PHE A 97 4.57 10.01 9.33
CA PHE A 97 3.84 10.29 8.09
C PHE A 97 4.06 11.69 7.50
N PRO A 98 4.13 12.79 8.26
CA PRO A 98 4.38 14.12 7.67
C PRO A 98 5.65 14.19 6.82
N ARG A 99 6.64 13.36 7.12
CA ARG A 99 7.89 13.28 6.32
C ARG A 99 7.69 12.71 4.91
N LEU A 100 6.59 12.02 4.64
CA LEU A 100 6.25 11.63 3.27
C LEU A 100 6.12 12.84 2.35
N LEU A 101 5.60 13.96 2.85
CA LEU A 101 5.39 15.18 2.07
C LEU A 101 6.66 16.02 1.91
N THR A 102 7.59 15.96 2.86
CA THR A 102 8.85 16.73 2.86
C THR A 102 10.01 15.94 2.29
N ASP A 103 10.22 14.73 2.80
CA ASP A 103 11.39 13.89 2.54
C ASP A 103 11.06 12.76 1.55
N GLY A 104 9.78 12.57 1.23
CA GLY A 104 9.32 11.54 0.29
C GLY A 104 9.20 10.13 0.88
N HIS A 105 9.35 9.97 2.21
CA HIS A 105 9.27 8.66 2.86
C HIS A 105 8.77 8.75 4.31
N TYR A 106 8.21 7.64 4.81
CA TYR A 106 7.81 7.47 6.21
C TYR A 106 7.79 5.99 6.58
N MET A 107 7.67 5.71 7.88
CA MET A 107 7.52 4.35 8.40
C MET A 107 6.22 4.22 9.19
N THR A 108 5.58 3.06 9.06
CA THR A 108 4.28 2.78 9.67
C THR A 108 4.12 1.28 9.95
N LEU A 109 2.96 0.91 10.51
CA LEU A 109 2.58 -0.48 10.80
C LEU A 109 3.69 -1.24 11.55
N PRO A 110 4.04 -0.81 12.79
CA PRO A 110 4.93 -1.60 13.62
C PRO A 110 4.23 -2.92 14.00
N LEU A 111 4.77 -4.03 13.50
CA LEU A 111 4.24 -5.37 13.70
C LEU A 111 5.22 -6.15 14.56
N SER A 112 4.73 -6.75 15.65
CA SER A 112 5.49 -7.74 16.39
C SER A 112 5.47 -9.08 15.65
N LEU A 113 6.47 -9.92 15.87
CA LEU A 113 6.60 -11.20 15.17
C LEU A 113 5.46 -12.18 15.49
N ASP A 114 4.90 -12.09 16.68
CA ASP A 114 3.70 -12.85 17.08
C ASP A 114 2.45 -12.50 16.27
N GLN A 115 2.41 -11.30 15.68
CA GLN A 115 1.35 -10.88 14.74
C GLN A 115 1.57 -11.40 13.32
N LEU A 116 2.71 -12.02 13.04
CA LEU A 116 3.11 -12.56 11.75
C LEU A 116 3.42 -14.07 11.85
N PRO A 117 2.50 -14.91 12.38
CA PRO A 117 2.79 -16.32 12.59
C PRO A 117 3.09 -17.02 11.26
N CYS A 118 4.07 -17.94 11.27
CA CYS A 118 4.41 -18.77 10.14
C CYS A 118 3.35 -19.83 9.85
N GLU A 119 2.79 -20.39 10.90
CA GLU A 119 1.76 -21.42 10.77
C GLU A 119 0.38 -20.77 10.77
N ASP A 120 -0.48 -21.25 9.87
CA ASP A 120 -1.88 -20.87 9.95
C ASP A 120 -2.45 -21.43 11.27
N PRO A 121 -2.96 -20.58 12.18
CA PRO A 121 -3.58 -21.08 13.39
C PRO A 121 -4.76 -21.96 13.00
N GLU A 122 -4.61 -23.26 13.25
CA GLU A 122 -5.61 -24.33 13.11
C GLU A 122 -6.73 -24.08 12.07
N GLY A 123 -6.57 -24.65 10.93
CA GLY A 123 -7.54 -25.22 9.97
C GLY A 123 -8.99 -24.74 9.89
N GLY A 124 -9.34 -23.50 10.22
CA GLY A 124 -10.73 -23.08 10.24
C GLY A 124 -11.04 -21.66 9.80
N SER A 125 -10.16 -20.72 9.94
CA SER A 125 -10.41 -19.35 9.52
C SER A 125 -9.62 -19.03 8.26
N ARG A 126 -10.30 -18.84 7.14
CA ARG A 126 -9.76 -18.27 5.90
C ARG A 126 -9.45 -16.78 6.07
N SER A 127 -8.68 -16.40 7.09
CA SER A 127 -8.22 -15.03 7.18
C SER A 127 -7.12 -14.82 6.14
N ILE A 128 -7.39 -13.96 5.18
CA ILE A 128 -6.42 -13.56 4.17
C ILE A 128 -5.34 -12.75 4.87
N PRO A 129 -4.07 -13.16 4.82
CA PRO A 129 -2.99 -12.47 5.50
C PRO A 129 -2.58 -11.20 4.75
N LEU A 130 -3.30 -10.11 4.98
CA LEU A 130 -3.12 -8.84 4.29
C LEU A 130 -2.64 -7.74 5.25
N LEU A 131 -1.79 -6.87 4.72
CA LEU A 131 -1.46 -5.58 5.30
C LEU A 131 -2.05 -4.47 4.42
N ARG A 132 -2.94 -3.66 4.99
CA ARG A 132 -3.53 -2.52 4.29
C ARG A 132 -2.78 -1.25 4.63
N VAL A 133 -2.16 -0.64 3.62
CA VAL A 133 -1.45 0.64 3.75
C VAL A 133 -2.43 1.78 3.50
N GLY A 134 -2.40 2.79 4.35
CA GLY A 134 -3.23 3.99 4.20
C GLY A 134 -4.67 3.84 4.68
N ASN A 135 -4.98 2.87 5.56
CA ASN A 135 -6.36 2.54 5.93
C ASN A 135 -6.87 3.19 7.22
N ASP A 136 -6.09 4.04 7.87
CA ASP A 136 -6.51 4.67 9.12
C ASP A 136 -6.89 6.15 8.90
N PRO A 137 -8.18 6.44 8.69
CA PRO A 137 -8.65 7.81 8.52
C PRO A 137 -8.64 8.61 9.84
N GLY A 138 -8.59 7.93 10.99
CA GLY A 138 -8.50 8.55 12.31
C GLY A 138 -7.22 9.37 12.48
N CYS A 139 -6.17 8.98 11.77
CA CYS A 139 -4.90 9.67 11.76
C CYS A 139 -4.96 11.15 11.28
N LEU A 140 -6.00 11.53 10.56
CA LEU A 140 -6.19 12.92 10.09
C LEU A 140 -7.02 13.77 11.05
N ALA A 141 -7.66 13.14 12.05
CA ALA A 141 -8.66 13.80 12.89
C ALA A 141 -8.14 14.22 14.28
N ASP A 142 -7.01 13.67 14.71
CA ASP A 142 -6.57 13.80 16.10
C ASP A 142 -5.29 14.64 16.24
N PHE A 143 -5.32 15.67 17.09
CA PHE A 143 -4.12 16.44 17.48
C PHE A 143 -3.10 15.59 18.27
N TYR A 144 -3.50 14.43 18.76
CA TYR A 144 -2.69 13.44 19.47
C TYR A 144 -2.42 12.19 18.60
N GLU A 145 -2.19 12.41 17.33
CA GLU A 145 -1.89 11.34 16.37
C GLU A 145 -0.72 10.47 16.85
N PRO A 146 -0.88 9.12 16.86
CA PRO A 146 0.25 8.23 17.10
C PRO A 146 1.37 8.52 16.08
N PRO A 147 2.62 8.60 16.50
CA PRO A 147 3.73 9.05 15.63
C PRO A 147 3.91 8.20 14.36
N TYR A 148 3.37 6.98 14.35
CA TYR A 148 3.54 6.01 13.26
C TYR A 148 2.22 5.62 12.61
N CYS A 149 1.31 6.54 12.55
CA CYS A 149 -0.03 6.37 12.02
C CYS A 149 -0.02 5.92 10.55
N ASN A 150 -0.96 5.04 10.19
CA ASN A 150 -1.09 4.50 8.84
C ASN A 150 -2.04 5.36 8.00
N ASN A 151 -1.66 6.60 7.77
CA ASN A 151 -2.47 7.62 7.09
C ASN A 151 -2.79 7.27 5.65
N PRO A 152 -3.99 7.67 5.16
CA PRO A 152 -4.31 7.64 3.74
C PRO A 152 -3.23 8.34 2.90
N LEU A 153 -2.84 7.70 1.81
CA LEU A 153 -1.78 8.21 0.95
C LEU A 153 -2.27 9.42 0.15
N PRO A 154 -1.47 10.51 0.07
CA PRO A 154 -1.92 11.81 -0.42
C PRO A 154 -1.99 11.94 -1.94
N SER A 155 -1.39 11.02 -2.67
CA SER A 155 -1.26 11.11 -4.13
C SER A 155 -1.28 9.72 -4.78
N PRO A 156 -1.45 9.63 -6.09
CA PRO A 156 -1.43 8.34 -6.80
C PRO A 156 -0.07 7.64 -6.80
N GLY A 157 1.00 8.29 -6.37
CA GLY A 157 2.35 7.72 -6.41
C GLY A 157 3.09 7.97 -7.73
N PRO A 158 3.97 7.07 -8.19
CA PRO A 158 4.18 5.69 -7.70
C PRO A 158 4.92 5.58 -6.38
N TYR A 159 4.53 4.61 -5.56
CA TYR A 159 5.16 4.27 -4.29
C TYR A 159 6.04 3.04 -4.40
N ARG A 160 7.01 2.90 -3.49
CA ARG A 160 7.75 1.67 -3.21
C ARG A 160 7.72 1.40 -1.72
N VAL A 161 7.77 0.12 -1.37
CA VAL A 161 7.76 -0.32 0.03
C VAL A 161 8.83 -1.37 0.28
N LYS A 162 9.32 -1.42 1.52
CA LYS A 162 10.14 -2.53 2.03
C LYS A 162 9.81 -2.78 3.49
N PHE A 163 10.11 -3.97 3.98
CA PHE A 163 10.06 -4.27 5.40
C PHE A 163 11.45 -4.09 6.01
N LEU A 164 11.47 -3.51 7.21
CA LEU A 164 12.67 -3.30 8.02
C LEU A 164 12.46 -3.95 9.38
N LEU A 165 13.31 -4.91 9.73
CA LEU A 165 13.34 -5.52 11.05
C LEU A 165 14.25 -4.71 11.95
N MET A 166 13.72 -4.25 13.08
CA MET A 166 14.44 -3.50 14.09
C MET A 166 14.42 -4.23 15.44
N ASP A 167 15.48 -4.14 16.19
CA ASP A 167 15.54 -4.66 17.55
C ASP A 167 14.80 -3.74 18.54
N ALA A 168 14.71 -4.14 19.81
CA ALA A 168 14.07 -3.37 20.87
C ALA A 168 14.71 -1.98 21.11
N ARG A 169 15.95 -1.75 20.65
CA ARG A 169 16.67 -0.47 20.75
C ARG A 169 16.40 0.44 19.56
N GLY A 170 15.75 -0.09 18.51
CA GLY A 170 15.54 0.62 17.26
C GLY A 170 16.69 0.49 16.27
N SER A 171 17.64 -0.43 16.49
CA SER A 171 18.70 -0.70 15.53
C SER A 171 18.22 -1.64 14.44
N PRO A 172 18.49 -1.33 13.16
CA PRO A 172 18.08 -2.18 12.04
C PRO A 172 18.92 -3.48 12.03
N GLN A 173 18.24 -4.62 11.93
CA GLN A 173 18.82 -5.95 11.91
C GLN A 173 18.80 -6.58 10.52
N ALA A 174 17.70 -6.41 9.81
CA ALA A 174 17.51 -6.93 8.47
C ALA A 174 16.51 -6.08 7.68
N GLU A 175 16.63 -6.11 6.38
CA GLU A 175 15.69 -5.45 5.47
C GLU A 175 15.33 -6.33 4.28
N THR A 176 14.16 -6.12 3.69
CA THR A 176 13.76 -6.75 2.44
C THR A 176 14.18 -5.89 1.24
N ARG A 177 14.03 -6.44 0.04
CA ARG A 177 14.14 -5.65 -1.18
C ARG A 177 13.00 -4.65 -1.27
N TRP A 178 13.21 -3.61 -2.07
CA TRP A 178 12.13 -2.70 -2.45
C TRP A 178 11.12 -3.40 -3.36
N SER A 179 9.84 -3.11 -3.17
CA SER A 179 8.77 -3.56 -4.08
C SER A 179 8.94 -2.96 -5.48
N ASP A 180 8.23 -3.52 -6.45
CA ASP A 180 7.94 -2.82 -7.69
C ASP A 180 7.14 -1.53 -7.41
N PRO A 181 7.18 -0.54 -8.34
CA PRO A 181 6.41 0.68 -8.19
C PRO A 181 4.91 0.40 -8.13
N ILE A 182 4.24 0.91 -7.10
CA ILE A 182 2.81 0.77 -6.84
C ILE A 182 2.14 2.10 -7.16
N THR A 183 1.23 2.10 -8.13
CA THR A 183 0.44 3.28 -8.48
C THR A 183 -1.00 3.08 -8.02
N LEU A 184 -1.53 4.08 -7.30
CA LEU A 184 -2.90 4.08 -6.83
C LEU A 184 -3.88 4.47 -7.96
N HIS A 185 -5.12 4.00 -7.83
CA HIS A 185 -6.16 4.36 -8.78
C HIS A 185 -6.56 5.82 -8.60
N GLN A 186 -6.49 6.60 -9.67
CA GLN A 186 -7.08 7.95 -9.64
C GLN A 186 -8.58 7.86 -9.81
N GLY A 187 -9.33 8.41 -8.84
CA GLY A 187 -10.75 8.72 -9.03
C GLY A 187 -10.91 9.78 -10.12
N LYS A 188 -12.06 9.78 -10.79
CA LYS A 188 -12.44 10.89 -11.67
C LYS A 188 -12.56 12.16 -10.84
N ALA A 189 -12.00 13.27 -11.32
CA ALA A 189 -12.18 14.56 -10.68
C ALA A 189 -13.70 14.87 -10.56
N PRO A 190 -14.19 15.41 -9.44
CA PRO A 190 -15.64 15.71 -9.29
C PRO A 190 -16.23 16.53 -10.43
N GLY A 191 -15.45 17.47 -10.99
CA GLY A 191 -15.86 18.27 -12.14
C GLY A 191 -15.93 17.52 -13.48
N SER A 192 -15.36 16.29 -13.54
CA SER A 192 -15.44 15.44 -14.75
C SER A 192 -16.59 14.43 -14.70
N ILE A 193 -17.31 14.38 -13.57
CA ILE A 193 -18.49 13.53 -13.42
C ILE A 193 -19.66 14.31 -14.03
N ASP A 194 -20.18 13.80 -15.16
CA ASP A 194 -21.38 14.37 -15.75
C ASP A 194 -22.59 14.07 -14.86
N THR A 195 -23.01 15.08 -14.11
CA THR A 195 -24.17 15.00 -13.21
C THR A 195 -25.46 15.43 -13.89
N TRP A 196 -25.44 15.73 -15.21
CA TRP A 196 -26.61 16.17 -15.94
C TRP A 196 -27.61 15.01 -16.08
N PRO A 197 -28.77 15.06 -15.43
CA PRO A 197 -29.74 13.96 -15.47
C PRO A 197 -30.41 13.79 -16.85
N GLY A 198 -30.00 14.58 -17.86
CA GLY A 198 -30.58 14.60 -19.17
C GLY A 198 -29.84 13.81 -20.26
N GLN A 199 -28.65 13.35 -20.03
CA GLN A 199 -27.96 12.48 -21.00
C GLN A 199 -28.48 11.04 -20.88
N ARG A 200 -29.59 10.78 -21.55
CA ARG A 200 -30.04 9.39 -21.78
C ARG A 200 -28.98 8.70 -22.65
N SER A 201 -28.57 7.49 -22.27
CA SER A 201 -27.73 6.69 -23.15
C SER A 201 -28.40 6.51 -24.52
N ALA A 202 -27.62 6.45 -25.60
CA ALA A 202 -28.16 6.25 -26.95
C ALA A 202 -29.11 5.05 -26.99
N ASP A 203 -28.78 3.97 -26.29
CA ASP A 203 -29.60 2.76 -26.18
C ASP A 203 -30.96 3.04 -25.51
N MET A 204 -30.98 3.88 -24.50
CA MET A 204 -32.23 4.26 -23.82
C MET A 204 -33.15 5.11 -24.70
N ILE A 205 -32.55 5.97 -25.54
CA ILE A 205 -33.30 6.77 -26.53
C ILE A 205 -33.91 5.86 -27.58
N ILE A 206 -33.18 4.90 -28.10
CA ILE A 206 -33.64 3.93 -29.10
C ILE A 206 -34.78 3.09 -28.53
N ILE A 207 -34.59 2.51 -27.35
CA ILE A 207 -35.60 1.66 -26.71
C ILE A 207 -36.89 2.46 -26.44
N THR A 208 -36.78 3.65 -25.88
CA THR A 208 -37.98 4.48 -25.59
C THR A 208 -38.68 4.94 -26.86
N SER A 209 -37.95 5.24 -27.94
CA SER A 209 -38.60 5.63 -29.21
C SER A 209 -39.32 4.45 -29.86
N ILE A 210 -38.78 3.25 -29.86
CA ILE A 210 -39.42 2.03 -30.36
C ILE A 210 -40.68 1.73 -29.56
N LEU A 211 -40.60 1.73 -28.23
CA LEU A 211 -41.72 1.44 -27.36
C LEU A 211 -42.87 2.47 -27.53
N SER A 212 -42.54 3.75 -27.63
CA SER A 212 -43.53 4.80 -27.83
C SER A 212 -44.22 4.70 -29.21
N SER A 213 -43.48 4.35 -30.27
CA SER A 213 -44.00 4.12 -31.59
C SER A 213 -44.98 2.93 -31.63
N LEU A 214 -44.58 1.81 -31.01
CA LEU A 214 -45.47 0.63 -30.91
C LEU A 214 -46.73 0.92 -30.09
N ALA A 215 -46.63 1.62 -28.99
CA ALA A 215 -47.76 2.02 -28.18
C ALA A 215 -48.72 2.93 -28.98
N GLY A 216 -48.18 3.87 -29.75
CA GLY A 216 -48.96 4.73 -30.65
C GLY A 216 -49.72 3.94 -31.71
N LEU A 217 -49.09 2.97 -32.38
CA LEU A 217 -49.72 2.12 -33.37
C LEU A 217 -50.85 1.25 -32.78
N LEU A 218 -50.62 0.68 -31.60
CA LEU A 218 -51.62 -0.11 -30.88
C LEU A 218 -52.85 0.75 -30.51
N LEU A 219 -52.62 1.98 -30.07
CA LEU A 219 -53.69 2.89 -29.71
C LEU A 219 -54.51 3.30 -30.93
N LEU A 220 -53.89 3.57 -32.08
CA LEU A 220 -54.54 3.84 -33.33
C LEU A 220 -55.37 2.63 -33.82
N ALA A 221 -54.79 1.41 -33.73
CA ALA A 221 -55.47 0.19 -34.08
C ALA A 221 -56.73 -0.05 -33.21
N PHE A 222 -56.62 0.19 -31.92
CA PHE A 222 -57.70 0.10 -30.96
C PHE A 222 -58.82 1.11 -31.26
N LEU A 223 -58.49 2.35 -31.55
CA LEU A 223 -59.43 3.38 -31.92
C LEU A 223 -60.18 3.03 -33.24
N ALA A 224 -59.46 2.55 -34.25
CA ALA A 224 -60.03 2.12 -35.51
C ALA A 224 -61.00 0.94 -35.31
N ALA A 225 -60.64 -0.06 -34.53
CA ALA A 225 -61.47 -1.19 -34.19
C ALA A 225 -62.75 -0.74 -33.43
N SER A 226 -62.56 0.18 -32.47
CA SER A 226 -63.71 0.74 -31.71
C SER A 226 -64.68 1.52 -32.58
N THR A 227 -64.24 2.30 -33.56
CA THR A 227 -65.12 3.04 -34.49
C THR A 227 -65.89 2.10 -35.43
N VAL A 228 -65.23 1.02 -35.89
CA VAL A 228 -65.93 0.00 -36.72
C VAL A 228 -66.98 -0.74 -35.90
N HIS A 229 -66.68 -1.05 -34.62
CA HIS A 229 -67.69 -1.71 -33.74
C HIS A 229 -68.88 -0.82 -33.40
N LEU A 230 -68.66 0.48 -33.22
CA LEU A 230 -69.72 1.45 -32.95
C LEU A 230 -70.52 1.83 -34.22
N GLY A 231 -69.90 1.73 -35.41
CA GLY A 231 -70.52 2.07 -36.71
C GLY A 231 -71.31 0.92 -37.39
N SER A 232 -71.29 -0.29 -36.80
CA SER A 232 -72.07 -1.42 -37.34
C SER A 232 -73.57 -1.26 -36.91
N PRO A 233 -74.49 -0.88 -37.80
CA PRO A 233 -75.87 -0.82 -37.44
C PRO A 233 -76.40 -2.23 -37.19
N GLY A 234 -77.02 -2.43 -36.03
CA GLY A 234 -77.61 -3.69 -35.63
C GLY A 234 -78.56 -4.18 -36.70
N GLY A 235 -78.20 -5.25 -37.41
CA GLY A 235 -79.10 -6.01 -38.23
C GLY A 235 -80.11 -6.70 -37.34
N SER A 236 -81.31 -6.09 -37.27
CA SER A 236 -82.49 -6.74 -36.72
C SER A 236 -82.85 -7.85 -37.67
N THR A 237 -82.73 -9.10 -37.27
CA THR A 237 -83.45 -10.19 -37.92
C THR A 237 -84.73 -10.43 -37.16
N VAL A 238 -85.84 -10.20 -37.85
CA VAL A 238 -87.18 -10.65 -37.52
C VAL A 238 -87.25 -12.14 -37.72
#